data_156cd2e125a9b770ccbde18da803dba6
#
_entry.id   156cd2e125a9b770ccbde18da803dba6
#
_cell.length_a   1.000
_cell.length_b   1.000
_cell.length_c   1.000
_cell.angle_alpha   90.00
_cell.angle_beta   90.00
_cell.angle_gamma   90.00
#
_symmetry.space_group_name_H-M   'P 1'
#
loop_
_entity.id
_entity.type
_entity.pdbx_description
1 polymer ?
#
loop_
_entity_poly.entity_id
_entity_poly.type
_entity_poly.pdbx_seq_one_letter_code
_entity_poly.pdbx_strand_id
1 'polypeptide(L)'
;LHDALPILGIALGLAVMIIAVSVIVGFKSEVRDKIVGFGAHIQIGNLDAARSYETRPVVVGDSMMAALSDYPEVKHVQRYSTKPGMIKTADAFQGMVLKGVGQEYDSTFFHRHLLEGEFPQFSDSASSNRVVISKSLANKLQLKLGDKIDTYFIQDDVRARRLKIVGIYQTNFSEYDNLFLLTDLYLVNRLNNWEPDQVSGVELEIRDYDKLEETTYEIAADTDENPDRYGAEYCVRNVEQLNPQIFAWLGILDVNIWVILILMIGVAGFTMVSGLLIIII
;
A
#
# COMPACT_ATOMS: atom_id res chain seq x y z
N LEU A 1 10.32 -2.33 -53.49
CA LEU A 1 10.18 -1.18 -52.59
C LEU A 1 8.70 -0.89 -52.26
N HIS A 2 7.74 -1.11 -53.17
CA HIS A 2 6.32 -0.84 -52.96
C HIS A 2 5.72 -1.83 -51.91
N ASP A 3 6.12 -3.07 -51.86
CA ASP A 3 5.60 -4.08 -50.95
C ASP A 3 6.11 -3.90 -49.50
N ALA A 4 7.26 -3.22 -49.33
CA ALA A 4 7.84 -3.02 -48.04
C ALA A 4 7.15 -1.92 -47.17
N LEU A 5 6.50 -0.96 -47.81
CA LEU A 5 5.84 0.17 -47.10
C LEU A 5 4.62 -0.27 -46.27
N PRO A 6 3.69 -1.10 -46.79
CA PRO A 6 2.59 -1.61 -45.96
C PRO A 6 3.05 -2.49 -44.81
N ILE A 7 4.07 -3.34 -45.03
CA ILE A 7 4.64 -4.21 -43.99
C ILE A 7 5.27 -3.39 -42.87
N LEU A 8 6.01 -2.33 -43.26
CA LEU A 8 6.65 -1.43 -42.30
C LEU A 8 5.64 -0.66 -41.45
N GLY A 9 4.51 -0.24 -42.08
CA GLY A 9 3.40 0.43 -41.39
C GLY A 9 2.73 -0.48 -40.34
N ILE A 10 2.45 -1.73 -40.71
CA ILE A 10 1.86 -2.72 -39.79
C ILE A 10 2.84 -3.06 -38.68
N ALA A 11 4.12 -3.28 -38.99
CA ALA A 11 5.15 -3.57 -37.99
C ALA A 11 5.33 -2.43 -36.97
N LEU A 12 5.35 -1.18 -37.44
CA LEU A 12 5.43 -0.01 -36.58
C LEU A 12 4.19 0.13 -35.69
N GLY A 13 2.99 -0.06 -36.27
CA GLY A 13 1.73 -0.04 -35.53
C GLY A 13 1.69 -1.11 -34.43
N LEU A 14 2.10 -2.33 -34.74
CA LEU A 14 2.19 -3.41 -33.76
C LEU A 14 3.20 -3.11 -32.64
N ALA A 15 4.36 -2.57 -33.00
CA ALA A 15 5.39 -2.19 -32.02
C ALA A 15 4.88 -1.12 -31.06
N VAL A 16 4.21 -0.06 -31.57
CA VAL A 16 3.59 1.00 -30.74
C VAL A 16 2.52 0.42 -29.82
N MET A 17 1.69 -0.49 -30.31
CA MET A 17 0.64 -1.16 -29.53
C MET A 17 1.26 -1.96 -28.36
N ILE A 18 2.25 -2.79 -28.63
CA ILE A 18 2.92 -3.60 -27.61
C ILE A 18 3.54 -2.68 -26.54
N ILE A 19 4.23 -1.61 -26.93
CA ILE A 19 4.82 -0.66 -26.02
C ILE A 19 3.74 0.01 -25.16
N ALA A 20 2.67 0.52 -25.77
CA ALA A 20 1.60 1.19 -25.05
C ALA A 20 0.93 0.29 -24.00
N VAL A 21 0.57 -0.94 -24.39
CA VAL A 21 -0.01 -1.92 -23.45
C VAL A 21 0.97 -2.28 -22.35
N SER A 22 2.23 -2.53 -22.67
CA SER A 22 3.26 -2.88 -21.69
C SER A 22 3.49 -1.76 -20.66
N VAL A 23 3.49 -0.50 -21.11
CA VAL A 23 3.63 0.66 -20.20
C VAL A 23 2.45 0.76 -19.25
N ILE A 24 1.21 0.61 -19.75
CA ILE A 24 0.02 0.71 -18.89
C ILE A 24 -0.04 -0.44 -17.88
N VAL A 25 0.21 -1.68 -18.32
CA VAL A 25 0.22 -2.85 -17.44
C VAL A 25 1.31 -2.72 -16.39
N GLY A 26 2.53 -2.32 -16.78
CA GLY A 26 3.63 -2.10 -15.85
C GLY A 26 3.33 -0.99 -14.85
N PHE A 27 2.73 0.12 -15.30
CA PHE A 27 2.33 1.22 -14.42
C PHE A 27 1.27 0.80 -13.39
N LYS A 28 0.24 0.04 -13.80
CA LYS A 28 -0.79 -0.49 -12.89
C LYS A 28 -0.17 -1.40 -11.82
N SER A 29 0.72 -2.30 -12.23
CA SER A 29 1.43 -3.18 -11.30
C SER A 29 2.26 -2.39 -10.30
N GLU A 30 3.02 -1.40 -10.77
CA GLU A 30 3.87 -0.57 -9.92
C GLU A 30 3.05 0.22 -8.87
N VAL A 31 1.92 0.82 -9.26
CA VAL A 31 1.04 1.54 -8.33
C VAL A 31 0.44 0.59 -7.30
N ARG A 32 -0.07 -0.57 -7.74
CA ARG A 32 -0.62 -1.59 -6.85
C ARG A 32 0.43 -2.08 -5.86
N ASP A 33 1.62 -2.41 -6.33
CA ASP A 33 2.71 -2.93 -5.49
C ASP A 33 3.14 -1.91 -4.41
N LYS A 34 3.07 -0.62 -4.71
CA LYS A 34 3.31 0.44 -3.72
C LYS A 34 2.22 0.49 -2.66
N ILE A 35 0.95 0.44 -3.04
CA ILE A 35 -0.16 0.46 -2.08
C ILE A 35 -0.09 -0.77 -1.17
N VAL A 36 0.12 -1.95 -1.75
CA VAL A 36 0.27 -3.22 -1.02
C VAL A 36 1.48 -3.17 -0.10
N GLY A 37 2.60 -2.57 -0.54
CA GLY A 37 3.80 -2.42 0.29
C GLY A 37 3.60 -1.59 1.56
N PHE A 38 2.62 -0.68 1.56
CA PHE A 38 2.26 0.09 2.77
C PHE A 38 1.21 -0.58 3.65
N GLY A 39 0.27 -1.37 3.07
CA GLY A 39 -0.90 -1.86 3.80
C GLY A 39 -1.30 -3.30 3.50
N ALA A 40 -0.45 -4.10 2.84
CA ALA A 40 -0.72 -5.47 2.39
C ALA A 40 -1.96 -5.60 1.46
N HIS A 41 -2.38 -6.83 1.15
CA HIS A 41 -3.47 -7.10 0.22
C HIS A 41 -4.85 -7.06 0.89
N ILE A 42 -4.94 -7.57 2.12
CA ILE A 42 -6.17 -7.65 2.91
C ILE A 42 -5.87 -7.07 4.30
N GLN A 43 -6.78 -6.30 4.83
CA GLN A 43 -6.74 -5.81 6.20
C GLN A 43 -7.97 -6.25 6.97
N ILE A 44 -7.74 -6.73 8.18
CA ILE A 44 -8.77 -7.05 9.17
C ILE A 44 -8.62 -6.03 10.29
N GLY A 45 -9.66 -5.26 10.56
CA GLY A 45 -9.64 -4.25 11.60
C GLY A 45 -11.04 -3.99 12.13
N ASN A 46 -11.21 -2.90 12.86
CA ASN A 46 -12.53 -2.44 13.27
C ASN A 46 -13.25 -1.81 12.07
N LEU A 47 -14.58 -1.80 12.08
CA LEU A 47 -15.42 -1.19 11.06
C LEU A 47 -15.06 0.30 10.80
N ASP A 48 -14.64 1.01 11.84
CA ASP A 48 -14.24 2.42 11.75
C ASP A 48 -12.90 2.65 11.06
N ALA A 49 -12.06 1.62 10.94
CA ALA A 49 -10.70 1.71 10.36
C ALA A 49 -10.65 2.22 8.91
N ALA A 50 -11.74 2.06 8.16
CA ALA A 50 -11.82 2.56 6.78
C ALA A 50 -12.08 4.07 6.68
N ARG A 51 -12.45 4.72 7.78
CA ARG A 51 -12.85 6.13 7.79
C ARG A 51 -11.83 7.02 8.47
N SER A 52 -10.98 6.44 9.31
CA SER A 52 -10.01 7.20 10.11
C SER A 52 -8.79 6.34 10.46
N TYR A 53 -7.63 6.96 10.50
CA TYR A 53 -6.42 6.36 11.08
C TYR A 53 -6.46 6.35 12.62
N GLU A 54 -7.43 7.01 13.24
CA GLU A 54 -7.74 6.89 14.65
C GLU A 54 -8.82 5.82 14.81
N THR A 55 -8.39 4.58 14.96
CA THR A 55 -9.27 3.41 14.99
C THR A 55 -9.55 2.96 16.41
N ARG A 56 -10.69 2.27 16.61
CA ARG A 56 -10.88 1.45 17.80
C ARG A 56 -10.03 0.18 17.67
N PRO A 57 -9.52 -0.37 18.77
CA PRO A 57 -8.72 -1.57 18.71
C PRO A 57 -9.59 -2.79 18.37
N VAL A 58 -8.94 -3.78 17.81
CA VAL A 58 -9.42 -5.17 17.75
C VAL A 58 -8.44 -6.06 18.49
N VAL A 59 -8.94 -7.15 19.06
CA VAL A 59 -8.10 -8.13 19.76
C VAL A 59 -7.57 -9.15 18.76
N VAL A 60 -6.26 -9.23 18.66
CA VAL A 60 -5.58 -10.16 17.76
C VAL A 60 -4.59 -10.99 18.56
N GLY A 61 -5.03 -12.16 19.01
CA GLY A 61 -4.20 -13.15 19.71
C GLY A 61 -3.43 -14.04 18.72
N ASP A 62 -2.47 -14.79 19.26
CA ASP A 62 -1.64 -15.70 18.46
C ASP A 62 -2.47 -16.83 17.80
N SER A 63 -3.59 -17.23 18.40
CA SER A 63 -4.51 -18.20 17.80
C SER A 63 -5.15 -17.69 16.52
N MET A 64 -5.55 -16.42 16.47
CA MET A 64 -6.08 -15.78 15.26
C MET A 64 -4.99 -15.64 14.20
N MET A 65 -3.78 -15.22 14.59
CA MET A 65 -2.65 -15.14 13.68
C MET A 65 -2.32 -16.48 13.03
N ALA A 66 -2.35 -17.57 13.82
CA ALA A 66 -2.13 -18.93 13.32
C ALA A 66 -3.25 -19.34 12.36
N ALA A 67 -4.53 -19.15 12.73
CA ALA A 67 -5.67 -19.48 11.88
C ALA A 67 -5.63 -18.73 10.54
N LEU A 68 -5.28 -17.44 10.54
CA LEU A 68 -5.15 -16.65 9.33
C LEU A 68 -3.95 -17.10 8.46
N SER A 69 -2.88 -17.62 9.08
CA SER A 69 -1.72 -18.14 8.36
C SER A 69 -1.97 -19.51 7.71
N ASP A 70 -2.99 -20.26 8.18
CA ASP A 70 -3.35 -21.58 7.66
C ASP A 70 -4.14 -21.52 6.34
N TYR A 71 -4.63 -20.35 5.93
CA TYR A 71 -5.27 -20.19 4.62
C TYR A 71 -4.26 -20.42 3.49
N PRO A 72 -4.57 -21.28 2.50
CA PRO A 72 -3.63 -21.63 1.43
C PRO A 72 -3.11 -20.44 0.62
N GLU A 73 -3.98 -19.46 0.41
CA GLU A 73 -3.66 -18.27 -0.39
C GLU A 73 -2.90 -17.20 0.41
N VAL A 74 -2.89 -17.30 1.73
CA VAL A 74 -2.17 -16.35 2.58
C VAL A 74 -0.67 -16.69 2.60
N LYS A 75 0.15 -15.70 2.29
CA LYS A 75 1.61 -15.81 2.27
C LYS A 75 2.20 -15.37 3.60
N HIS A 76 1.69 -14.26 4.15
CA HIS A 76 2.20 -13.63 5.36
C HIS A 76 1.10 -12.91 6.11
N VAL A 77 1.18 -12.92 7.44
CA VAL A 77 0.24 -12.25 8.35
C VAL A 77 1.04 -11.41 9.34
N GLN A 78 0.63 -10.16 9.54
CA GLN A 78 1.31 -9.24 10.45
C GLN A 78 0.33 -8.28 11.13
N ARG A 79 0.59 -7.96 12.41
CA ARG A 79 -0.18 -6.97 13.16
C ARG A 79 0.33 -5.56 12.86
N TYR A 80 -0.58 -4.61 12.90
CA TYR A 80 -0.23 -3.19 12.82
C TYR A 80 -1.10 -2.33 13.72
N SER A 81 -0.58 -1.19 14.10
CA SER A 81 -1.34 -0.14 14.78
C SER A 81 -1.06 1.21 14.18
N THR A 82 -2.06 2.06 14.15
CA THR A 82 -1.93 3.43 13.66
C THR A 82 -2.26 4.45 14.75
N LYS A 83 -1.59 5.60 14.70
CA LYS A 83 -1.94 6.78 15.50
C LYS A 83 -1.68 8.03 14.69
N PRO A 84 -2.73 8.80 14.36
CA PRO A 84 -2.56 10.11 13.78
C PRO A 84 -1.94 11.08 14.78
N GLY A 85 -1.12 11.98 14.27
CA GLY A 85 -0.43 12.99 15.06
C GLY A 85 0.16 14.09 14.21
N MET A 86 0.99 14.92 14.83
CA MET A 86 1.66 16.03 14.17
C MET A 86 3.14 16.04 14.53
N ILE A 87 3.98 16.33 13.56
CA ILE A 87 5.37 16.71 13.76
C ILE A 87 5.43 18.22 13.89
N LYS A 88 6.17 18.69 14.89
CA LYS A 88 6.50 20.10 15.06
C LYS A 88 7.98 20.31 14.88
N THR A 89 8.34 21.19 13.96
CA THR A 89 9.69 21.74 13.83
C THR A 89 9.68 23.21 14.25
N ALA A 90 10.84 23.88 14.18
CA ALA A 90 10.93 25.31 14.50
C ALA A 90 9.98 26.15 13.61
N ASP A 91 9.85 25.78 12.34
CA ASP A 91 9.20 26.61 11.31
C ASP A 91 7.92 25.99 10.72
N ALA A 92 7.58 24.73 11.08
CA ALA A 92 6.47 24.03 10.44
C ALA A 92 5.75 23.02 11.36
N PHE A 93 4.47 22.82 11.05
CA PHE A 93 3.66 21.73 11.56
C PHE A 93 3.25 20.82 10.39
N GLN A 94 3.41 19.51 10.55
CA GLN A 94 3.02 18.53 9.55
C GLN A 94 2.19 17.42 10.20
N GLY A 95 0.96 17.23 9.70
CA GLY A 95 0.15 16.05 10.05
C GLY A 95 0.83 14.78 9.55
N MET A 96 0.78 13.74 10.35
CA MET A 96 1.36 12.43 10.03
C MET A 96 0.56 11.31 10.69
N VAL A 97 0.82 10.09 10.25
CA VAL A 97 0.32 8.87 10.89
C VAL A 97 1.52 8.00 11.28
N LEU A 98 1.63 7.69 12.57
CA LEU A 98 2.54 6.64 12.99
C LEU A 98 1.92 5.29 12.63
N LYS A 99 2.65 4.46 11.90
CA LYS A 99 2.37 3.05 11.71
C LYS A 99 3.34 2.25 12.57
N GLY A 100 2.80 1.65 13.62
CA GLY A 100 3.50 0.74 14.50
C GLY A 100 3.50 -0.66 13.92
N VAL A 101 4.66 -1.29 13.85
CA VAL A 101 4.85 -2.64 13.33
C VAL A 101 5.66 -3.49 14.31
N GLY A 102 5.36 -4.79 14.37
CA GLY A 102 5.97 -5.76 15.29
C GLY A 102 7.16 -6.51 14.68
N GLN A 103 7.57 -7.58 15.36
CA GLN A 103 8.70 -8.41 14.92
C GLN A 103 8.37 -9.23 13.67
N GLU A 104 7.10 -9.57 13.48
CA GLU A 104 6.59 -10.32 12.33
C GLU A 104 6.48 -9.49 11.05
N TYR A 105 6.76 -8.20 11.09
CA TYR A 105 6.58 -7.30 9.95
C TYR A 105 7.54 -7.62 8.81
N ASP A 106 7.00 -7.86 7.59
CA ASP A 106 7.80 -7.99 6.38
C ASP A 106 8.33 -6.62 5.92
N SER A 107 9.56 -6.35 6.24
CA SER A 107 10.26 -5.10 5.88
C SER A 107 10.88 -5.10 4.47
N THR A 108 10.69 -6.15 3.68
CA THR A 108 11.32 -6.32 2.35
C THR A 108 11.00 -5.16 1.42
N PHE A 109 9.76 -4.67 1.45
CA PHE A 109 9.35 -3.52 0.66
C PHE A 109 10.15 -2.27 1.04
N PHE A 110 10.23 -1.94 2.32
CA PHE A 110 10.95 -0.76 2.79
C PHE A 110 12.46 -0.88 2.65
N HIS A 111 13.03 -2.08 2.79
CA HIS A 111 14.45 -2.33 2.52
C HIS A 111 14.83 -2.02 1.07
N ARG A 112 13.98 -2.38 0.11
CA ARG A 112 14.20 -2.06 -1.31
C ARG A 112 14.12 -0.55 -1.63
N HIS A 113 13.38 0.20 -0.81
CA HIS A 113 13.19 1.63 -1.01
C HIS A 113 13.99 2.50 -0.03
N LEU A 114 14.83 1.90 0.82
CA LEU A 114 15.65 2.60 1.77
C LEU A 114 16.78 3.36 1.05
N LEU A 115 16.89 4.67 1.33
CA LEU A 115 17.94 5.51 0.75
C LEU A 115 19.10 5.74 1.72
N GLU A 116 18.78 6.00 3.00
CA GLU A 116 19.77 6.37 4.02
C GLU A 116 19.44 5.68 5.33
N GLY A 117 20.46 5.26 6.09
CA GLY A 117 20.30 4.64 7.39
C GLY A 117 19.93 3.17 7.34
N GLU A 118 19.12 2.73 8.28
CA GLU A 118 18.68 1.34 8.43
C GLU A 118 17.17 1.25 8.65
N PHE A 119 16.57 0.14 8.25
CA PHE A 119 15.23 -0.24 8.70
C PHE A 119 15.40 -1.13 9.92
N PRO A 120 15.11 -0.63 11.14
CA PRO A 120 15.35 -1.40 12.35
C PRO A 120 14.36 -2.54 12.50
N GLN A 121 14.75 -3.58 13.21
CA GLN A 121 13.78 -4.54 13.69
C GLN A 121 12.95 -3.87 14.79
N PHE A 122 11.71 -3.61 14.52
CA PHE A 122 10.76 -3.02 15.46
C PHE A 122 10.23 -4.07 16.43
N SER A 123 9.64 -3.63 17.53
CA SER A 123 9.22 -4.49 18.62
C SER A 123 7.76 -4.26 19.00
N ASP A 124 7.11 -5.33 19.44
CA ASP A 124 5.79 -5.35 20.07
C ASP A 124 5.83 -5.29 21.60
N SER A 125 7.03 -5.45 22.20
CA SER A 125 7.23 -5.54 23.65
C SER A 125 8.00 -4.38 24.28
N ALA A 126 8.73 -3.58 23.47
CA ALA A 126 9.53 -2.46 23.94
C ALA A 126 9.57 -1.31 22.94
N SER A 127 9.65 -0.07 23.44
CA SER A 127 9.83 1.10 22.58
C SER A 127 11.30 1.44 22.42
N SER A 128 11.75 1.54 21.19
CA SER A 128 13.10 2.02 20.84
C SER A 128 13.15 3.54 20.63
N ASN A 129 12.00 4.21 20.53
CA ASN A 129 11.86 5.61 20.12
C ASN A 129 12.58 5.92 18.79
N ARG A 130 12.67 4.92 17.91
CA ARG A 130 13.23 5.02 16.56
C ARG A 130 12.11 5.16 15.55
N VAL A 131 12.37 5.89 14.48
CA VAL A 131 11.39 6.11 13.41
C VAL A 131 12.07 6.09 12.05
N VAL A 132 11.38 5.53 11.07
CA VAL A 132 11.75 5.59 9.66
C VAL A 132 10.77 6.51 8.96
N ILE A 133 11.28 7.49 8.20
CA ILE A 133 10.49 8.51 7.52
C ILE A 133 10.76 8.52 6.02
N SER A 134 9.86 9.12 5.25
CA SER A 134 10.11 9.29 3.82
C SER A 134 11.08 10.43 3.52
N LYS A 135 11.74 10.38 2.36
CA LYS A 135 12.57 11.46 1.84
C LYS A 135 11.76 12.72 1.55
N SER A 136 10.51 12.56 1.10
CA SER A 136 9.59 13.67 0.86
C SER A 136 9.35 14.46 2.15
N LEU A 137 9.03 13.77 3.24
CA LEU A 137 8.78 14.37 4.54
C LEU A 137 10.07 14.97 5.13
N ALA A 138 11.20 14.26 5.00
CA ALA A 138 12.50 14.75 5.44
C ALA A 138 12.87 16.07 4.77
N ASN A 139 12.70 16.15 3.45
CA ASN A 139 12.97 17.39 2.69
C ASN A 139 12.02 18.52 3.08
N LYS A 140 10.71 18.23 3.22
CA LYS A 140 9.69 19.21 3.58
C LYS A 140 9.95 19.85 4.93
N LEU A 141 10.44 19.06 5.89
CA LEU A 141 10.70 19.50 7.27
C LEU A 141 12.17 19.81 7.54
N GLN A 142 13.04 19.74 6.52
CA GLN A 142 14.48 19.95 6.60
C GLN A 142 15.17 19.04 7.63
N LEU A 143 14.70 17.80 7.73
CA LEU A 143 15.20 16.78 8.65
C LEU A 143 16.25 15.89 7.96
N LYS A 144 17.18 15.39 8.77
CA LYS A 144 18.26 14.49 8.34
C LYS A 144 18.27 13.21 9.16
N LEU A 145 18.97 12.21 8.64
CA LEU A 145 19.25 10.99 9.37
C LEU A 145 19.94 11.31 10.70
N GLY A 146 19.45 10.70 11.79
CA GLY A 146 19.96 10.91 13.14
C GLY A 146 19.30 12.05 13.93
N ASP A 147 18.55 12.93 13.27
CA ASP A 147 17.80 14.00 13.93
C ASP A 147 16.72 13.44 14.86
N LYS A 148 16.37 14.24 15.85
CA LYS A 148 15.25 13.97 16.75
C LYS A 148 14.06 14.85 16.38
N ILE A 149 12.90 14.24 16.24
CA ILE A 149 11.65 14.92 15.94
C ILE A 149 10.73 14.91 17.16
N ASP A 150 10.10 16.04 17.45
CA ASP A 150 9.06 16.15 18.44
C ASP A 150 7.70 15.91 17.78
N THR A 151 7.03 14.85 18.23
CA THR A 151 5.73 14.42 17.73
C THR A 151 4.66 14.62 18.79
N TYR A 152 3.50 15.09 18.38
CA TYR A 152 2.38 15.42 19.25
C TYR A 152 1.14 14.63 18.84
N PHE A 153 0.51 14.00 19.81
CA PHE A 153 -0.70 13.19 19.63
C PHE A 153 -1.78 13.80 20.51
N ILE A 154 -2.94 14.06 19.92
CA ILE A 154 -4.10 14.63 20.60
C ILE A 154 -5.11 13.51 20.79
N GLN A 155 -5.43 13.22 22.03
CA GLN A 155 -6.50 12.34 22.46
C GLN A 155 -7.23 13.08 23.60
N ASP A 156 -7.47 12.46 24.74
CA ASP A 156 -7.98 13.15 25.93
C ASP A 156 -6.97 14.19 26.45
N ASP A 157 -5.68 13.86 26.36
CA ASP A 157 -4.54 14.71 26.67
C ASP A 157 -3.58 14.83 25.48
N VAL A 158 -2.79 15.92 25.45
CA VAL A 158 -1.70 16.09 24.50
C VAL A 158 -0.50 15.29 24.94
N ARG A 159 -0.14 14.28 24.17
CA ARG A 159 1.04 13.46 24.40
C ARG A 159 2.17 13.82 23.44
N ALA A 160 3.31 14.17 23.99
CA ALA A 160 4.49 14.42 23.20
C ALA A 160 5.45 13.22 23.25
N ARG A 161 6.09 12.91 22.14
CA ARG A 161 7.17 11.94 22.04
C ARG A 161 8.30 12.50 21.21
N ARG A 162 9.52 12.18 21.61
CA ARG A 162 10.71 12.53 20.85
C ARG A 162 11.27 11.26 20.22
N LEU A 163 11.23 11.22 18.89
CA LEU A 163 11.66 10.06 18.10
C LEU A 163 12.94 10.38 17.35
N LYS A 164 13.83 9.41 17.22
CA LYS A 164 15.08 9.52 16.48
C LYS A 164 14.90 8.92 15.08
N ILE A 165 15.23 9.68 14.05
CA ILE A 165 15.23 9.22 12.66
C ILE A 165 16.41 8.27 12.45
N VAL A 166 16.14 7.02 12.09
CA VAL A 166 17.15 5.98 11.87
C VAL A 166 17.21 5.49 10.43
N GLY A 167 16.17 5.79 9.64
CA GLY A 167 16.12 5.45 8.22
C GLY A 167 15.29 6.46 7.44
N ILE A 168 15.68 6.64 6.19
CA ILE A 168 14.95 7.48 5.22
C ILE A 168 14.68 6.65 3.98
N TYR A 169 13.40 6.46 3.65
CA TYR A 169 12.95 5.72 2.47
C TYR A 169 12.35 6.63 1.40
N GLN A 170 12.22 6.12 0.18
CA GLN A 170 11.53 6.81 -0.92
C GLN A 170 10.81 5.81 -1.81
N THR A 171 9.49 5.87 -1.83
CA THR A 171 8.67 5.01 -2.71
C THR A 171 8.20 5.75 -3.96
N ASN A 172 8.33 7.07 -4.00
CA ASN A 172 7.75 7.95 -5.02
C ASN A 172 6.21 7.84 -5.10
N PHE A 173 5.57 7.48 -3.99
CA PHE A 173 4.12 7.49 -3.85
C PHE A 173 3.75 8.58 -2.84
N SER A 174 3.61 9.79 -3.34
CA SER A 174 3.54 11.02 -2.54
C SER A 174 2.42 11.04 -1.51
N GLU A 175 1.31 10.37 -1.79
CA GLU A 175 0.16 10.30 -0.88
C GLU A 175 0.53 9.61 0.44
N TYR A 176 1.28 8.51 0.37
CA TYR A 176 1.74 7.76 1.53
C TYR A 176 3.07 8.28 2.08
N ASP A 177 4.00 8.67 1.20
CA ASP A 177 5.30 9.21 1.58
C ASP A 177 5.19 10.47 2.45
N ASN A 178 4.15 11.30 2.25
CA ASN A 178 3.92 12.51 3.05
C ASN A 178 3.16 12.28 4.35
N LEU A 179 2.67 11.06 4.58
CA LEU A 179 1.74 10.77 5.67
C LEU A 179 2.33 9.79 6.68
N PHE A 180 2.92 8.67 6.23
CA PHE A 180 3.30 7.57 7.10
C PHE A 180 4.73 7.64 7.62
N LEU A 181 4.86 7.37 8.93
CA LEU A 181 6.11 7.11 9.62
C LEU A 181 6.03 5.72 10.26
N LEU A 182 7.11 4.94 10.16
CA LEU A 182 7.16 3.59 10.74
C LEU A 182 7.93 3.59 12.05
N THR A 183 7.38 2.89 13.04
CA THR A 183 7.94 2.79 14.39
C THR A 183 7.53 1.49 15.07
N ASP A 184 7.90 1.30 16.34
CA ASP A 184 7.54 0.13 17.13
C ASP A 184 6.02 0.02 17.35
N LEU A 185 5.45 -1.18 17.19
CA LEU A 185 4.06 -1.50 17.52
C LEU A 185 3.75 -1.15 18.98
N TYR A 186 4.66 -1.52 19.88
CA TYR A 186 4.55 -1.22 21.32
C TYR A 186 4.37 0.29 21.59
N LEU A 187 5.13 1.15 20.91
CA LEU A 187 5.02 2.60 21.09
C LEU A 187 3.62 3.09 20.72
N VAL A 188 3.09 2.64 19.57
CA VAL A 188 1.78 3.08 19.07
C VAL A 188 0.65 2.57 19.97
N ASN A 189 0.71 1.31 20.39
CA ASN A 189 -0.26 0.75 21.33
C ASN A 189 -0.29 1.53 22.66
N ARG A 190 0.88 1.88 23.18
CA ARG A 190 0.98 2.72 24.39
C ARG A 190 0.44 4.15 24.19
N LEU A 191 0.60 4.73 23.01
CA LEU A 191 0.00 6.02 22.67
C LEU A 191 -1.52 5.95 22.65
N ASN A 192 -2.06 4.83 22.21
CA ASN A 192 -3.49 4.57 22.15
C ASN A 192 -4.11 4.12 23.50
N ASN A 193 -3.31 3.84 24.53
CA ASN A 193 -3.73 3.22 25.80
C ASN A 193 -4.30 1.80 25.60
N TRP A 194 -3.76 1.04 24.68
CA TRP A 194 -4.22 -0.30 24.35
C TRP A 194 -3.44 -1.37 25.12
N GLU A 195 -4.11 -2.49 25.38
CA GLU A 195 -3.51 -3.68 25.93
C GLU A 195 -2.58 -4.35 24.89
N PRO A 196 -1.67 -5.24 25.33
CA PRO A 196 -0.67 -5.83 24.41
C PRO A 196 -1.24 -6.62 23.23
N ASP A 197 -2.46 -7.18 23.35
CA ASP A 197 -3.15 -7.94 22.31
C ASP A 197 -4.16 -7.11 21.51
N GLN A 198 -4.27 -5.83 21.82
CA GLN A 198 -5.07 -4.87 21.09
C GLN A 198 -4.23 -4.16 20.03
N VAL A 199 -4.72 -4.14 18.80
CA VAL A 199 -4.07 -3.52 17.65
C VAL A 199 -5.09 -2.81 16.78
N SER A 200 -4.65 -1.97 15.83
CA SER A 200 -5.56 -1.42 14.81
C SER A 200 -6.10 -2.51 13.90
N GLY A 201 -5.32 -3.54 13.65
CA GLY A 201 -5.72 -4.66 12.82
C GLY A 201 -4.57 -5.57 12.42
N VAL A 202 -4.90 -6.46 11.49
CA VAL A 202 -3.99 -7.41 10.86
C VAL A 202 -3.91 -7.14 9.38
N GLU A 203 -2.74 -7.23 8.84
CA GLU A 203 -2.44 -7.16 7.42
C GLU A 203 -2.07 -8.54 6.90
N LEU A 204 -2.68 -8.93 5.77
CA LEU A 204 -2.41 -10.21 5.12
C LEU A 204 -1.86 -9.97 3.72
N GLU A 205 -0.74 -10.61 3.43
CA GLU A 205 -0.19 -10.72 2.09
C GLU A 205 -0.65 -12.03 1.47
N ILE A 206 -1.22 -11.98 0.26
CA ILE A 206 -1.66 -13.15 -0.48
C ILE A 206 -0.67 -13.52 -1.57
N ARG A 207 -0.69 -14.80 -1.99
CA ARG A 207 0.21 -15.35 -3.02
C ARG A 207 -0.22 -14.96 -4.42
N ASP A 208 -1.52 -15.00 -4.67
CA ASP A 208 -2.13 -14.77 -5.98
C ASP A 208 -3.16 -13.64 -5.91
N TYR A 209 -2.86 -12.54 -6.59
CA TYR A 209 -3.74 -11.38 -6.61
C TYR A 209 -5.09 -11.65 -7.29
N ASP A 210 -5.15 -12.57 -8.24
CA ASP A 210 -6.39 -12.89 -8.95
C ASP A 210 -7.43 -13.57 -8.02
N LYS A 211 -6.97 -14.08 -6.87
CA LYS A 211 -7.82 -14.64 -5.81
C LYS A 211 -8.15 -13.67 -4.68
N LEU A 212 -7.78 -12.39 -4.83
CA LEU A 212 -7.95 -11.40 -3.78
C LEU A 212 -9.39 -11.30 -3.27
N GLU A 213 -10.35 -11.22 -4.19
CA GLU A 213 -11.76 -11.07 -3.87
C GLU A 213 -12.31 -12.32 -3.17
N GLU A 214 -12.05 -13.50 -3.74
CA GLU A 214 -12.46 -14.79 -3.19
C GLU A 214 -11.92 -15.00 -1.77
N THR A 215 -10.61 -14.83 -1.59
CA THR A 215 -9.94 -14.96 -0.28
C THR A 215 -10.48 -13.95 0.73
N THR A 216 -10.78 -12.72 0.29
CA THR A 216 -11.36 -11.69 1.17
C THR A 216 -12.73 -12.12 1.68
N TYR A 217 -13.59 -12.65 0.82
CA TYR A 217 -14.93 -13.13 1.21
C TYR A 217 -14.87 -14.34 2.12
N GLU A 218 -13.96 -15.28 1.87
CA GLU A 218 -13.77 -16.48 2.68
C GLU A 218 -13.35 -16.10 4.11
N ILE A 219 -12.33 -15.25 4.25
CA ILE A 219 -11.86 -14.75 5.55
C ILE A 219 -12.96 -13.93 6.25
N ALA A 220 -13.72 -13.11 5.51
CA ALA A 220 -14.80 -12.33 6.09
C ALA A 220 -15.90 -13.21 6.66
N ALA A 221 -16.31 -14.26 5.94
CA ALA A 221 -17.34 -15.20 6.40
C ALA A 221 -16.93 -15.90 7.72
N ASP A 222 -15.67 -16.31 7.83
CA ASP A 222 -15.15 -16.99 9.03
C ASP A 222 -14.98 -16.05 10.22
N THR A 223 -14.78 -14.74 9.95
CA THR A 223 -14.48 -13.74 10.98
C THR A 223 -15.74 -13.05 11.51
N ASP A 224 -16.79 -12.88 10.70
CA ASP A 224 -18.04 -12.19 11.07
C ASP A 224 -18.83 -12.91 12.17
N GLU A 225 -18.66 -14.23 12.31
CA GLU A 225 -19.40 -15.01 13.30
C GLU A 225 -18.90 -14.84 14.74
N ASN A 226 -17.72 -14.23 14.94
CA ASN A 226 -17.06 -14.20 16.25
C ASN A 226 -16.51 -12.80 16.59
N PRO A 227 -17.32 -11.95 17.25
CA PRO A 227 -16.80 -10.68 17.78
C PRO A 227 -15.67 -10.94 18.78
N ASP A 228 -14.80 -9.95 18.94
CA ASP A 228 -13.73 -10.04 19.93
C ASP A 228 -14.27 -10.06 21.37
N ARG A 229 -13.40 -10.33 22.35
CA ARG A 229 -13.79 -10.43 23.77
C ARG A 229 -14.36 -9.14 24.37
N TYR A 230 -14.25 -8.01 23.67
CA TYR A 230 -14.84 -6.73 24.06
C TYR A 230 -16.08 -6.39 23.22
N GLY A 231 -16.52 -7.30 22.35
CA GLY A 231 -17.69 -7.12 21.49
C GLY A 231 -17.43 -6.25 20.25
N ALA A 232 -16.16 -6.06 19.87
CA ALA A 232 -15.85 -5.40 18.61
C ALA A 232 -16.01 -6.37 17.45
N GLU A 233 -16.69 -5.92 16.40
CA GLU A 233 -16.85 -6.65 15.16
C GLU A 233 -15.63 -6.44 14.27
N TYR A 234 -15.13 -7.53 13.71
CA TYR A 234 -14.06 -7.47 12.72
C TYR A 234 -14.63 -7.06 11.36
N CYS A 235 -13.87 -6.28 10.64
CA CYS A 235 -14.17 -5.88 9.28
C CYS A 235 -13.00 -6.25 8.37
N VAL A 236 -13.27 -7.18 7.45
CA VAL A 236 -12.28 -7.65 6.47
C VAL A 236 -12.45 -6.84 5.20
N ARG A 237 -11.36 -6.24 4.72
CA ARG A 237 -11.35 -5.44 3.49
C ARG A 237 -10.09 -5.70 2.69
N ASN A 238 -10.25 -5.77 1.39
CA ASN A 238 -9.10 -5.82 0.50
C ASN A 238 -8.60 -4.41 0.12
N VAL A 239 -7.42 -4.37 -0.48
CA VAL A 239 -6.73 -3.15 -0.87
C VAL A 239 -7.55 -2.28 -1.84
N GLU A 240 -8.39 -2.87 -2.69
CA GLU A 240 -9.26 -2.15 -3.63
C GLU A 240 -10.41 -1.45 -2.89
N GLN A 241 -10.99 -2.12 -1.91
CA GLN A 241 -12.06 -1.57 -1.06
C GLN A 241 -11.53 -0.47 -0.12
N LEU A 242 -10.26 -0.56 0.30
CA LEU A 242 -9.62 0.46 1.13
C LEU A 242 -9.22 1.70 0.33
N ASN A 243 -8.91 1.54 -0.97
CA ASN A 243 -8.45 2.61 -1.85
C ASN A 243 -9.30 2.75 -3.12
N PRO A 244 -10.64 2.88 -3.01
CA PRO A 244 -11.55 2.78 -4.15
C PRO A 244 -11.28 3.83 -5.22
N GLN A 245 -10.82 5.03 -4.83
CA GLN A 245 -10.53 6.12 -5.77
C GLN A 245 -9.34 5.79 -6.67
N ILE A 246 -8.27 5.22 -6.10
CA ILE A 246 -7.07 4.85 -6.84
C ILE A 246 -7.38 3.70 -7.79
N PHE A 247 -8.07 2.66 -7.31
CA PHE A 247 -8.41 1.50 -8.14
C PHE A 247 -9.44 1.82 -9.22
N ALA A 248 -10.42 2.70 -8.94
CA ALA A 248 -11.32 3.21 -9.97
C ALA A 248 -10.54 3.97 -11.06
N TRP A 249 -9.55 4.79 -10.69
CA TRP A 249 -8.70 5.48 -11.64
C TRP A 249 -7.83 4.50 -12.45
N LEU A 250 -7.26 3.47 -11.81
CA LEU A 250 -6.52 2.41 -12.51
C LEU A 250 -7.42 1.64 -13.50
N GLY A 251 -8.71 1.44 -13.17
CA GLY A 251 -9.70 0.83 -14.05
C GLY A 251 -9.97 1.63 -15.33
N ILE A 252 -9.88 2.97 -15.28
CA ILE A 252 -10.02 3.82 -16.47
C ILE A 252 -8.91 3.52 -17.49
N LEU A 253 -7.71 3.14 -17.02
CA LEU A 253 -6.60 2.77 -17.89
C LEU A 253 -6.90 1.52 -18.73
N ASP A 254 -7.69 0.57 -18.22
CA ASP A 254 -8.12 -0.62 -18.96
C ASP A 254 -9.04 -0.22 -20.14
N VAL A 255 -9.94 0.71 -19.91
CA VAL A 255 -10.79 1.25 -21.00
C VAL A 255 -9.92 1.92 -22.07
N ASN A 256 -8.90 2.67 -21.66
CA ASN A 256 -7.97 3.30 -22.60
C ASN A 256 -7.18 2.25 -23.42
N ILE A 257 -6.77 1.14 -22.82
CA ILE A 257 -6.14 0.03 -23.56
C ILE A 257 -7.09 -0.48 -24.66
N TRP A 258 -8.34 -0.75 -24.32
CA TRP A 258 -9.33 -1.24 -25.30
C TRP A 258 -9.56 -0.25 -26.44
N VAL A 259 -9.66 1.05 -26.14
CA VAL A 259 -9.81 2.10 -27.16
C VAL A 259 -8.60 2.11 -28.09
N ILE A 260 -7.38 2.06 -27.56
CA ILE A 260 -6.15 2.02 -28.34
C ILE A 260 -6.12 0.77 -29.23
N LEU A 261 -6.45 -0.41 -28.69
CA LEU A 261 -6.47 -1.66 -29.44
C LEU A 261 -7.47 -1.61 -30.61
N ILE A 262 -8.70 -1.14 -30.40
CA ILE A 262 -9.73 -1.02 -31.41
C ILE A 262 -9.29 -0.06 -32.53
N LEU A 263 -8.76 1.11 -32.17
CA LEU A 263 -8.25 2.08 -33.15
C LEU A 263 -7.10 1.51 -33.97
N MET A 264 -6.17 0.80 -33.33
CA MET A 264 -5.03 0.20 -34.04
C MET A 264 -5.44 -0.94 -34.96
N ILE A 265 -6.42 -1.78 -34.57
CA ILE A 265 -6.99 -2.81 -35.42
C ILE A 265 -7.65 -2.15 -36.64
N GLY A 266 -8.37 -1.05 -36.45
CA GLY A 266 -8.97 -0.26 -37.56
C GLY A 266 -7.93 0.26 -38.54
N VAL A 267 -6.85 0.87 -38.03
CA VAL A 267 -5.76 1.40 -38.86
C VAL A 267 -5.04 0.28 -39.59
N ALA A 268 -4.72 -0.84 -38.90
CA ALA A 268 -4.11 -1.99 -39.54
C ALA A 268 -4.98 -2.59 -40.66
N GLY A 269 -6.29 -2.71 -40.43
CA GLY A 269 -7.24 -3.17 -41.42
C GLY A 269 -7.28 -2.27 -42.64
N PHE A 270 -7.36 -0.95 -42.46
CA PHE A 270 -7.31 0.02 -43.56
C PHE A 270 -6.01 -0.06 -44.37
N THR A 271 -4.88 -0.18 -43.67
CA THR A 271 -3.56 -0.29 -44.30
C THR A 271 -3.46 -1.58 -45.11
N MET A 272 -3.97 -2.68 -44.59
CA MET A 272 -3.98 -3.97 -45.28
C MET A 272 -4.86 -3.93 -46.54
N VAL A 273 -6.08 -3.39 -46.45
CA VAL A 273 -7.00 -3.24 -47.61
C VAL A 273 -6.37 -2.33 -48.66
N SER A 274 -5.81 -1.20 -48.27
CA SER A 274 -5.13 -0.27 -49.18
C SER A 274 -3.95 -0.93 -49.88
N GLY A 275 -3.14 -1.71 -49.13
CA GLY A 275 -2.01 -2.44 -49.68
C GLY A 275 -2.45 -3.53 -50.70
N LEU A 276 -3.52 -4.26 -50.43
CA LEU A 276 -4.09 -5.25 -51.36
C LEU A 276 -4.63 -4.59 -52.65
N LEU A 277 -5.31 -3.45 -52.52
CA LEU A 277 -5.80 -2.71 -53.66
C LEU A 277 -4.66 -2.23 -54.58
N ILE A 278 -3.55 -1.76 -54.02
CA ILE A 278 -2.38 -1.32 -54.79
C ILE A 278 -1.72 -2.49 -55.52
N ILE A 279 -1.76 -3.73 -54.99
CA ILE A 279 -1.18 -4.91 -55.64
C ILE A 279 -2.07 -5.42 -56.77
N ILE A 280 -3.41 -5.21 -56.68
CA ILE A 280 -4.36 -5.69 -57.66
C ILE A 280 -4.50 -4.74 -58.88
N ILE A 281 -4.19 -3.48 -58.70
CA ILE A 281 -4.17 -2.46 -59.79
C ILE A 281 -2.77 -2.38 -60.43
#